data_f1c3e2391c8b26eed1fbbb04082c3465
#
_entry.id   f1c3e2391c8b26eed1fbbb04082c3465
#
_cell.length_a   1.000
_cell.length_b   1.000
_cell.length_c   1.000
_cell.angle_alpha   90.00
_cell.angle_beta   90.00
_cell.angle_gamma   90.00
#
_symmetry.space_group_name_H-M   'P 1'
#
loop_
_entity.id
_entity.type
_entity.pdbx_description
1 polymer ?
#
loop_
_entity_poly.entity_id
_entity_poly.type
_entity_poly.pdbx_seq_one_letter_code
_entity_poly.pdbx_strand_id
1 'polypeptide(L)'
;MSIVRQEGDCMKKGKLLNIALSIAFINILFVCFSIINVNAEEDTDTLNTNDGSTVMESGWTNKENQWYYYDHGEKKTGWLHTDYWYYLDQDGKMVTGLASVGNQQYYFNQSGAMQTGWIQADGTYYYANNSGYIQKGWLHKGSWYYLDQDGKMATGLVSVGDEQCYFDQSGAMQTGWIQADGTYYYANNSGYIQKGWLHKGSWYYLDQDGKMVVGDYYINDQYYYFNSNGDLQLGWYYRDNQYYYLDSNAVLVKGWNKITNKWYYFNDQGIMQTGWQLINNQWFYLNASGDMQTGWLKSGNKWYYLNKSGVMVTGWAQIGWKWYYFNEDGVAVKDDVVIDGKTYTFRDDYSWISNCTRKEFVERAKRYLGCNEKDGSFKKIIDSYNKLDPLPRGYKVKYTDSWCMTFVSAMVRECNLLDIIPVECSCGKAVEKAQAMGIWQENDAYVPQIGDIIMYDWDDNGNGDNTGWPDHVGIVAEVNGNTFKVIEGNKNDAVEYRTMTVNGKFIRGYITPKFLS
;
A
#
# COMPACT_ATOMS: atom_id res chain seq x y z
N MET A 1 14.21 -10.84 19.73
CA MET A 1 13.84 -11.75 20.82
C MET A 1 12.62 -11.19 21.50
N SER A 2 11.51 -11.92 21.37
CA SER A 2 10.26 -11.86 22.13
C SER A 2 9.63 -10.50 22.44
N ILE A 3 8.54 -10.17 21.77
CA ILE A 3 7.17 -9.93 22.26
C ILE A 3 6.31 -9.56 21.04
N VAL A 4 5.61 -10.51 20.46
CA VAL A 4 4.34 -10.35 19.72
C VAL A 4 3.66 -11.72 19.70
N ARG A 5 2.80 -11.95 20.67
CA ARG A 5 1.70 -12.94 20.63
C ARG A 5 0.78 -12.65 21.81
N GLN A 6 -0.32 -11.97 21.53
CA GLN A 6 -1.61 -12.19 22.20
C GLN A 6 -2.57 -11.03 21.85
N GLU A 7 -3.21 -11.13 20.72
CA GLU A 7 -4.50 -10.46 20.45
C GLU A 7 -5.17 -11.20 19.27
N GLY A 8 -5.70 -12.35 19.55
CA GLY A 8 -6.33 -13.18 18.51
C GLY A 8 -7.47 -14.09 18.99
N ASP A 9 -7.90 -14.00 20.24
CA ASP A 9 -8.84 -15.02 20.78
C ASP A 9 -10.13 -14.47 21.44
N CYS A 10 -10.44 -13.19 21.29
CA CYS A 10 -11.66 -12.62 21.93
C CYS A 10 -12.86 -12.41 20.99
N MET A 11 -12.74 -12.66 19.69
CA MET A 11 -13.85 -12.44 18.73
C MET A 11 -14.56 -13.70 18.24
N LYS A 12 -14.15 -14.90 18.68
CA LYS A 12 -14.83 -16.16 18.28
C LYS A 12 -15.90 -16.66 19.25
N LYS A 13 -16.04 -16.06 20.43
CA LYS A 13 -17.07 -16.48 21.42
C LYS A 13 -18.37 -15.66 21.40
N GLY A 14 -18.43 -14.55 20.70
CA GLY A 14 -19.65 -13.72 20.59
C GLY A 14 -20.62 -14.12 19.49
N LYS A 15 -20.17 -14.83 18.45
CA LYS A 15 -21.03 -15.22 17.31
C LYS A 15 -21.74 -16.58 17.46
N LEU A 16 -21.35 -17.41 18.42
CA LEU A 16 -21.98 -18.71 18.68
C LEU A 16 -23.14 -18.65 19.70
N LEU A 17 -23.30 -17.53 20.40
CA LEU A 17 -24.37 -17.38 21.39
C LEU A 17 -25.67 -16.81 20.78
N ASN A 18 -25.58 -16.09 19.65
CA ASN A 18 -26.76 -15.54 18.98
C ASN A 18 -27.45 -16.52 18.01
N ILE A 19 -26.80 -17.61 17.60
CA ILE A 19 -27.39 -18.65 16.76
C ILE A 19 -28.20 -19.65 17.60
N ALA A 20 -27.83 -19.85 18.87
CA ALA A 20 -28.55 -20.78 19.77
C ALA A 20 -29.86 -20.18 20.33
N LEU A 21 -30.00 -18.84 20.36
CA LEU A 21 -31.22 -18.17 20.83
C LEU A 21 -32.29 -18.02 19.75
N SER A 22 -31.91 -18.02 18.47
CA SER A 22 -32.88 -17.95 17.36
C SER A 22 -33.59 -19.28 17.06
N ILE A 23 -33.00 -20.41 17.44
CA ILE A 23 -33.60 -21.75 17.24
C ILE A 23 -34.54 -22.11 18.38
N ALA A 24 -34.38 -21.50 19.58
CA ALA A 24 -35.25 -21.76 20.72
C ALA A 24 -36.58 -20.99 20.67
N PHE A 25 -36.71 -19.90 19.89
CA PHE A 25 -37.94 -19.14 19.76
C PHE A 25 -38.89 -19.67 18.67
N ILE A 26 -38.41 -20.47 17.72
CA ILE A 26 -39.22 -21.05 16.63
C ILE A 26 -40.00 -22.29 17.12
N ASN A 27 -39.55 -22.95 18.22
CA ASN A 27 -40.21 -24.15 18.75
C ASN A 27 -41.28 -23.88 19.83
N ILE A 28 -41.49 -22.63 20.25
CA ILE A 28 -42.50 -22.29 21.26
C ILE A 28 -43.83 -21.83 20.63
N LEU A 29 -43.86 -21.44 19.35
CA LEU A 29 -45.09 -21.07 18.65
C LEU A 29 -45.79 -22.25 17.98
N PHE A 30 -45.23 -23.46 17.99
CA PHE A 30 -45.80 -24.65 17.34
C PHE A 30 -46.59 -25.58 18.29
N VAL A 31 -46.74 -25.26 19.59
CA VAL A 31 -47.37 -26.16 20.58
C VAL A 31 -48.75 -25.68 21.09
N CYS A 32 -49.25 -24.53 20.64
CA CYS A 32 -50.55 -24.02 21.12
C CYS A 32 -51.72 -24.09 20.13
N PHE A 33 -51.56 -24.80 19.02
CA PHE A 33 -52.72 -25.03 18.12
C PHE A 33 -52.91 -26.51 17.78
N SER A 34 -53.12 -27.33 18.84
CA SER A 34 -53.69 -28.66 18.64
C SER A 34 -54.80 -28.85 19.65
N ILE A 35 -55.96 -29.20 19.10
CA ILE A 35 -57.11 -29.81 19.75
C ILE A 35 -58.08 -28.84 20.45
N ILE A 36 -58.99 -28.29 19.68
CA ILE A 36 -60.40 -28.34 20.08
C ILE A 36 -61.14 -29.02 18.93
N ASN A 37 -61.21 -30.35 18.98
CA ASN A 37 -62.23 -31.09 18.30
C ASN A 37 -63.53 -30.93 19.13
N VAL A 38 -64.34 -30.03 18.68
CA VAL A 38 -65.75 -30.07 19.16
C VAL A 38 -66.48 -31.10 18.28
N ASN A 39 -66.64 -32.27 18.87
CA ASN A 39 -67.62 -33.23 18.35
C ASN A 39 -69.00 -32.56 18.39
N ALA A 40 -69.52 -32.24 17.23
CA ALA A 40 -70.95 -32.01 17.12
C ALA A 40 -71.60 -33.37 17.27
N GLU A 41 -72.15 -33.65 18.44
CA GLU A 41 -73.08 -34.75 18.61
C GLU A 41 -74.33 -34.47 17.72
N GLU A 42 -74.63 -35.39 16.87
CA GLU A 42 -75.91 -35.48 16.18
C GLU A 42 -76.98 -35.72 17.22
N ASP A 43 -77.72 -34.68 17.57
CA ASP A 43 -78.98 -34.85 18.27
C ASP A 43 -80.09 -35.19 17.23
N THR A 44 -80.28 -36.48 17.01
CA THR A 44 -81.43 -36.99 16.28
C THR A 44 -82.59 -37.17 17.27
N ASP A 45 -83.26 -36.10 17.60
CA ASP A 45 -84.53 -36.22 18.23
C ASP A 45 -85.64 -36.30 17.15
N THR A 46 -85.97 -37.53 16.82
CA THR A 46 -87.18 -37.84 16.07
C THR A 46 -88.42 -37.69 17.00
N LEU A 47 -88.92 -36.50 17.07
CA LEU A 47 -90.32 -36.34 17.58
C LEU A 47 -91.32 -36.36 16.40
N ASN A 48 -91.95 -37.51 16.27
CA ASN A 48 -93.05 -37.72 15.41
C ASN A 48 -94.28 -37.06 16.05
N THR A 49 -94.67 -35.85 15.61
CA THR A 49 -96.04 -35.30 15.87
C THR A 49 -96.69 -34.93 14.54
N ASN A 50 -97.66 -35.69 14.14
CA ASN A 50 -98.59 -35.35 13.12
C ASN A 50 -99.33 -34.07 13.54
N ASP A 51 -98.85 -32.92 13.12
CA ASP A 51 -99.66 -31.71 12.95
C ASP A 51 -99.11 -30.98 11.69
N GLY A 52 -100.03 -30.68 10.81
CA GLY A 52 -99.74 -30.17 9.45
C GLY A 52 -99.18 -28.73 9.39
N SER A 53 -98.24 -28.39 10.21
CA SER A 53 -97.41 -27.17 10.10
C SER A 53 -96.13 -27.53 9.43
N THR A 54 -95.90 -27.06 8.24
CA THR A 54 -94.60 -27.06 7.55
C THR A 54 -93.60 -26.27 8.43
N VAL A 55 -92.74 -26.99 9.15
CA VAL A 55 -91.61 -26.36 9.82
C VAL A 55 -90.71 -25.74 8.73
N MET A 56 -90.83 -24.44 8.62
CA MET A 56 -89.92 -23.71 7.68
C MET A 56 -88.48 -23.84 8.15
N GLU A 57 -87.59 -24.37 7.26
CA GLU A 57 -86.15 -24.43 7.50
C GLU A 57 -85.68 -23.05 7.95
N SER A 58 -84.96 -22.97 9.12
CA SER A 58 -84.31 -21.76 9.59
C SER A 58 -82.94 -22.14 10.15
N GLY A 59 -81.89 -21.40 9.73
CA GLY A 59 -80.47 -21.64 10.13
C GLY A 59 -79.65 -22.31 9.04
N TRP A 60 -78.50 -22.78 9.44
CA TRP A 60 -77.52 -23.43 8.56
C TRP A 60 -77.97 -24.84 8.19
N THR A 61 -77.96 -25.15 6.89
CA THR A 61 -78.31 -26.45 6.36
C THR A 61 -77.24 -26.91 5.38
N ASN A 62 -76.75 -28.16 5.56
CA ASN A 62 -75.82 -28.79 4.63
C ASN A 62 -76.59 -29.66 3.63
N LYS A 63 -76.41 -29.39 2.34
CA LYS A 63 -77.00 -30.20 1.24
C LYS A 63 -75.83 -30.52 0.26
N GLU A 64 -75.56 -31.78 0.04
CA GLU A 64 -74.55 -32.27 -0.89
C GLU A 64 -73.11 -31.67 -0.61
N ASN A 65 -72.71 -31.67 0.66
CA ASN A 65 -71.43 -31.05 1.13
C ASN A 65 -71.33 -29.55 0.90
N GLN A 66 -72.43 -28.86 0.65
CA GLN A 66 -72.52 -27.44 0.50
C GLN A 66 -73.38 -26.82 1.58
N TRP A 67 -72.97 -25.77 2.26
CA TRP A 67 -73.73 -25.08 3.27
C TRP A 67 -74.54 -23.94 2.68
N TYR A 68 -75.85 -23.87 3.16
CA TYR A 68 -76.84 -22.84 2.85
C TYR A 68 -77.38 -22.29 4.14
N TYR A 69 -77.94 -21.08 4.12
CA TYR A 69 -78.67 -20.51 5.25
C TYR A 69 -80.11 -20.18 4.84
N TYR A 70 -81.02 -20.65 5.62
CA TYR A 70 -82.45 -20.38 5.42
C TYR A 70 -82.95 -19.49 6.56
N ASP A 71 -83.85 -18.57 6.24
CA ASP A 71 -84.57 -17.74 7.17
C ASP A 71 -86.08 -17.85 6.84
N HIS A 72 -86.83 -18.47 7.75
CA HIS A 72 -88.24 -18.77 7.55
C HIS A 72 -88.56 -19.47 6.22
N GLY A 73 -87.72 -20.42 5.83
CA GLY A 73 -87.83 -21.19 4.60
C GLY A 73 -87.26 -20.52 3.34
N GLU A 74 -86.86 -19.27 3.42
CA GLU A 74 -86.26 -18.55 2.31
C GLU A 74 -84.71 -18.70 2.34
N LYS A 75 -84.14 -19.14 1.23
CA LYS A 75 -82.71 -19.28 1.07
C LYS A 75 -82.07 -17.88 0.96
N LYS A 76 -81.14 -17.57 1.84
CA LYS A 76 -80.40 -16.29 1.83
C LYS A 76 -79.27 -16.27 0.80
N THR A 77 -78.98 -15.09 0.30
CA THR A 77 -77.82 -14.76 -0.58
C THR A 77 -77.14 -13.47 -0.11
N GLY A 78 -75.86 -13.26 -0.47
CA GLY A 78 -75.13 -12.07 -0.06
C GLY A 78 -74.59 -12.16 1.37
N TRP A 79 -74.33 -11.02 2.00
CA TRP A 79 -73.76 -10.93 3.33
C TRP A 79 -74.69 -11.40 4.42
N LEU A 80 -74.26 -12.27 5.27
CA LEU A 80 -74.92 -12.78 6.44
C LEU A 80 -74.11 -12.58 7.71
N HIS A 81 -74.70 -12.03 8.75
CA HIS A 81 -74.07 -11.91 10.06
C HIS A 81 -74.89 -12.74 11.08
N THR A 82 -74.20 -13.73 11.65
CA THR A 82 -74.67 -14.45 12.82
C THR A 82 -73.65 -14.25 13.95
N ASP A 83 -72.87 -15.24 14.36
CA ASP A 83 -71.76 -15.09 15.27
C ASP A 83 -70.51 -14.46 14.56
N TYR A 84 -70.45 -14.71 13.25
CA TYR A 84 -69.41 -14.17 12.33
C TYR A 84 -70.05 -13.62 11.07
N TRP A 85 -69.27 -12.92 10.23
CA TRP A 85 -69.65 -12.55 8.90
C TRP A 85 -69.42 -13.71 7.93
N TYR A 86 -70.42 -14.02 7.12
CA TYR A 86 -70.43 -15.02 6.04
C TYR A 86 -70.83 -14.36 4.73
N TYR A 87 -70.49 -14.97 3.65
CA TYR A 87 -71.01 -14.58 2.34
C TYR A 87 -71.63 -15.80 1.62
N LEU A 88 -72.81 -15.64 1.16
CA LEU A 88 -73.56 -16.63 0.38
C LEU A 88 -73.58 -16.16 -1.07
N ASP A 89 -73.17 -16.99 -2.02
CA ASP A 89 -73.14 -16.64 -3.44
C ASP A 89 -74.59 -16.45 -4.02
N GLN A 90 -74.66 -16.23 -5.34
CA GLN A 90 -75.91 -16.02 -6.00
C GLN A 90 -76.86 -17.26 -5.95
N ASP A 91 -76.26 -18.44 -5.81
CA ASP A 91 -77.01 -19.71 -5.61
C ASP A 91 -77.32 -19.99 -4.14
N GLY A 92 -76.88 -19.09 -3.22
CA GLY A 92 -77.04 -19.23 -1.78
C GLY A 92 -75.98 -20.13 -1.13
N LYS A 93 -74.94 -20.56 -1.84
CA LYS A 93 -73.88 -21.41 -1.31
C LYS A 93 -72.95 -20.61 -0.45
N MET A 94 -72.58 -21.13 0.72
CA MET A 94 -71.60 -20.52 1.60
C MET A 94 -70.23 -20.51 0.93
N VAL A 95 -69.59 -19.32 0.84
CA VAL A 95 -68.29 -19.11 0.26
C VAL A 95 -67.18 -19.41 1.29
N THR A 96 -66.16 -20.09 0.84
CA THR A 96 -64.90 -20.37 1.63
C THR A 96 -63.69 -20.01 0.81
N GLY A 97 -62.58 -19.79 1.49
CA GLY A 97 -61.32 -19.41 0.84
C GLY A 97 -61.26 -17.94 0.42
N LEU A 98 -60.35 -17.63 -0.51
CA LEU A 98 -60.17 -16.28 -1.07
C LEU A 98 -61.28 -16.02 -2.10
N ALA A 99 -62.06 -14.99 -1.89
CA ALA A 99 -63.19 -14.67 -2.75
C ALA A 99 -63.35 -13.18 -3.01
N SER A 100 -63.80 -12.84 -4.22
CA SER A 100 -64.11 -11.46 -4.60
C SER A 100 -65.58 -11.19 -4.39
N VAL A 101 -65.89 -10.19 -3.59
CA VAL A 101 -67.29 -9.74 -3.36
C VAL A 101 -67.37 -8.26 -3.75
N GLY A 102 -68.01 -7.96 -4.84
CA GLY A 102 -67.95 -6.65 -5.48
C GLY A 102 -66.55 -6.36 -5.98
N ASN A 103 -66.02 -5.19 -5.60
CA ASN A 103 -64.66 -4.78 -5.99
C ASN A 103 -63.58 -5.10 -4.93
N GLN A 104 -63.94 -5.88 -3.89
CA GLN A 104 -63.06 -6.20 -2.77
C GLN A 104 -62.81 -7.70 -2.67
N GLN A 105 -61.64 -8.08 -2.18
CA GLN A 105 -61.28 -9.46 -1.86
C GLN A 105 -61.42 -9.70 -0.36
N TYR A 106 -61.88 -10.86 0.00
CA TYR A 106 -62.09 -11.35 1.36
C TYR A 106 -61.56 -12.77 1.48
N TYR A 107 -61.28 -13.18 2.68
CA TYR A 107 -60.98 -14.57 2.96
C TYR A 107 -61.95 -15.15 3.99
N PHE A 108 -62.57 -16.27 3.65
CA PHE A 108 -63.47 -17.02 4.51
C PHE A 108 -62.79 -18.35 4.89
N ASN A 109 -62.73 -18.69 6.17
CA ASN A 109 -62.14 -19.94 6.60
C ASN A 109 -63.03 -21.16 6.11
N GLN A 110 -62.58 -22.37 6.48
CA GLN A 110 -63.35 -23.60 6.07
C GLN A 110 -64.77 -23.66 6.62
N SER A 111 -65.07 -22.98 7.74
CA SER A 111 -66.40 -22.84 8.27
C SER A 111 -67.21 -21.69 7.65
N GLY A 112 -66.67 -21.00 6.66
CA GLY A 112 -67.27 -19.86 5.98
C GLY A 112 -67.15 -18.53 6.73
N ALA A 113 -66.55 -18.50 7.91
CA ALA A 113 -66.40 -17.26 8.70
C ALA A 113 -65.31 -16.33 8.07
N MET A 114 -65.72 -15.07 7.81
CA MET A 114 -64.82 -14.03 7.31
C MET A 114 -63.66 -13.82 8.27
N GLN A 115 -62.44 -13.77 7.74
CA GLN A 115 -61.22 -13.58 8.51
C GLN A 115 -60.70 -12.12 8.45
N THR A 116 -60.05 -11.68 9.52
CA THR A 116 -59.40 -10.39 9.65
C THR A 116 -57.99 -10.57 10.20
N GLY A 117 -57.08 -9.59 10.00
CA GLY A 117 -55.68 -9.69 10.40
C GLY A 117 -54.85 -10.56 9.46
N TRP A 118 -53.82 -11.21 9.97
CA TRP A 118 -52.96 -12.09 9.18
C TRP A 118 -53.62 -13.43 8.90
N ILE A 119 -53.61 -13.85 7.65
CA ILE A 119 -54.26 -15.05 7.15
C ILE A 119 -53.22 -15.86 6.39
N GLN A 120 -53.05 -17.13 6.77
CA GLN A 120 -52.18 -18.06 6.02
C GLN A 120 -53.05 -18.91 5.10
N ALA A 121 -52.80 -18.82 3.81
CA ALA A 121 -53.48 -19.60 2.81
C ALA A 121 -52.60 -19.80 1.57
N ASP A 122 -52.77 -20.88 0.84
CA ASP A 122 -52.07 -21.19 -0.42
C ASP A 122 -50.55 -21.05 -0.34
N GLY A 123 -49.96 -21.41 0.83
CA GLY A 123 -48.52 -21.35 1.05
C GLY A 123 -47.94 -19.94 1.26
N THR A 124 -48.81 -18.93 1.40
CA THR A 124 -48.40 -17.53 1.63
C THR A 124 -49.25 -16.88 2.73
N TYR A 125 -49.00 -15.61 3.01
CA TYR A 125 -49.78 -14.81 3.95
C TYR A 125 -50.50 -13.69 3.22
N TYR A 126 -51.69 -13.37 3.72
CA TYR A 126 -52.49 -12.22 3.36
C TYR A 126 -52.79 -11.40 4.62
N TYR A 127 -53.15 -10.15 4.46
CA TYR A 127 -53.64 -9.35 5.56
C TYR A 127 -54.98 -8.73 5.23
N ALA A 128 -56.01 -9.04 6.01
CA ALA A 128 -57.33 -8.40 5.91
C ALA A 128 -57.49 -7.32 6.99
N ASN A 129 -58.03 -6.16 6.62
CA ASN A 129 -58.36 -5.11 7.58
C ASN A 129 -59.57 -5.52 8.47
N ASN A 130 -59.94 -4.64 9.40
CA ASN A 130 -61.06 -4.92 10.31
C ASN A 130 -62.42 -5.09 9.62
N SER A 131 -62.56 -4.67 8.38
CA SER A 131 -63.73 -4.89 7.54
C SER A 131 -63.64 -6.15 6.68
N GLY A 132 -62.58 -6.96 6.85
CA GLY A 132 -62.32 -8.18 6.10
C GLY A 132 -61.68 -7.97 4.74
N TYR A 133 -61.35 -6.71 4.30
CA TYR A 133 -60.75 -6.45 2.98
C TYR A 133 -59.32 -6.87 2.95
N ILE A 134 -58.94 -7.74 2.03
CA ILE A 134 -57.54 -8.08 1.75
C ILE A 134 -56.80 -6.80 1.32
N GLN A 135 -55.75 -6.48 2.06
CA GLN A 135 -54.94 -5.31 1.81
C GLN A 135 -53.94 -5.58 0.71
N LYS A 136 -53.48 -4.49 0.02
CA LYS A 136 -52.47 -4.50 -1.04
C LYS A 136 -51.53 -3.32 -0.83
N GLY A 137 -50.30 -3.44 -1.32
CA GLY A 137 -49.28 -2.40 -1.15
C GLY A 137 -48.64 -2.43 0.24
N TRP A 138 -48.14 -1.29 0.69
CA TRP A 138 -47.42 -1.16 1.94
C TRP A 138 -48.33 -1.30 3.17
N LEU A 139 -47.88 -2.12 4.12
CA LEU A 139 -48.57 -2.38 5.39
C LEU A 139 -47.58 -2.23 6.56
N HIS A 140 -47.91 -1.41 7.54
CA HIS A 140 -47.14 -1.29 8.79
C HIS A 140 -47.85 -1.99 9.95
N LYS A 141 -47.23 -3.05 10.49
CA LYS A 141 -47.69 -3.82 11.64
C LYS A 141 -46.53 -4.24 12.55
N GLY A 142 -45.94 -3.24 13.26
CA GLY A 142 -44.72 -3.44 14.02
C GLY A 142 -43.47 -3.39 13.11
N SER A 143 -43.53 -4.03 11.96
CA SER A 143 -42.58 -3.92 10.84
C SER A 143 -43.29 -3.46 9.57
N TRP A 144 -42.55 -3.10 8.54
CA TRP A 144 -43.07 -2.82 7.22
C TRP A 144 -43.16 -4.14 6.43
N TYR A 145 -44.32 -4.35 5.76
CA TYR A 145 -44.60 -5.45 4.87
C TYR A 145 -45.06 -4.90 3.52
N TYR A 146 -44.93 -5.69 2.49
CA TYR A 146 -45.50 -5.37 1.19
C TYR A 146 -46.39 -6.52 0.72
N LEU A 147 -47.60 -6.17 0.36
CA LEU A 147 -48.60 -7.09 -0.18
C LEU A 147 -48.74 -6.80 -1.67
N ASP A 148 -48.54 -7.79 -2.51
CA ASP A 148 -48.58 -7.63 -3.97
C ASP A 148 -49.98 -7.27 -4.50
N GLN A 149 -50.10 -7.24 -5.82
CA GLN A 149 -51.38 -6.92 -6.46
C GLN A 149 -52.46 -7.98 -6.20
N ASP A 150 -52.10 -9.20 -5.83
CA ASP A 150 -53.01 -10.26 -5.43
C ASP A 150 -53.26 -10.30 -3.92
N GLY A 151 -52.61 -9.40 -3.16
CA GLY A 151 -52.67 -9.33 -1.69
C GLY A 151 -51.72 -10.30 -1.00
N LYS A 152 -50.83 -10.98 -1.73
CA LYS A 152 -49.85 -11.93 -1.18
C LYS A 152 -48.69 -11.20 -0.54
N MET A 153 -48.27 -11.63 0.64
CA MET A 153 -47.13 -11.06 1.35
C MET A 153 -45.83 -11.35 0.60
N ALA A 154 -45.03 -10.29 0.33
CA ALA A 154 -43.75 -10.37 -0.27
C ALA A 154 -42.71 -10.97 0.67
N THR A 155 -41.77 -11.77 0.15
CA THR A 155 -40.59 -12.30 0.82
C THR A 155 -39.42 -12.30 -0.16
N GLY A 156 -38.16 -12.18 0.36
CA GLY A 156 -36.99 -12.11 -0.48
C GLY A 156 -36.79 -10.74 -1.13
N LEU A 157 -36.07 -10.70 -2.25
CA LEU A 157 -35.81 -9.49 -3.02
C LEU A 157 -36.99 -9.22 -3.96
N VAL A 158 -37.66 -8.10 -3.78
CA VAL A 158 -38.89 -7.74 -4.52
C VAL A 158 -38.80 -6.33 -5.06
N SER A 159 -39.20 -6.13 -6.32
CA SER A 159 -39.34 -4.80 -6.91
C SER A 159 -40.65 -4.16 -6.47
N VAL A 160 -40.57 -2.96 -5.90
CA VAL A 160 -41.70 -2.15 -5.47
C VAL A 160 -41.62 -0.80 -6.19
N GLY A 161 -42.38 -0.66 -7.28
CA GLY A 161 -42.16 0.43 -8.22
C GLY A 161 -40.81 0.30 -8.94
N ASP A 162 -40.05 1.39 -8.98
CA ASP A 162 -38.73 1.43 -9.61
C ASP A 162 -37.60 0.99 -8.65
N GLU A 163 -37.90 0.72 -7.38
CA GLU A 163 -36.95 0.38 -6.34
C GLU A 163 -37.02 -1.10 -5.95
N GLN A 164 -35.95 -1.62 -5.38
CA GLN A 164 -35.92 -2.98 -4.82
C GLN A 164 -35.87 -2.93 -3.29
N CYS A 165 -36.64 -3.84 -2.67
CA CYS A 165 -36.65 -4.04 -1.22
C CYS A 165 -36.40 -5.50 -0.92
N TYR A 166 -35.90 -5.79 0.27
CA TYR A 166 -35.73 -7.15 0.76
C TYR A 166 -36.62 -7.38 1.98
N PHE A 167 -37.42 -8.45 1.93
CA PHE A 167 -38.29 -8.91 3.01
C PHE A 167 -37.77 -10.26 3.49
N ASP A 168 -37.67 -10.45 4.79
CA ASP A 168 -37.27 -11.74 5.34
C ASP A 168 -38.38 -12.80 5.18
N GLN A 169 -38.13 -14.01 5.68
CA GLN A 169 -39.10 -15.11 5.58
C GLN A 169 -40.43 -14.83 6.34
N SER A 170 -40.40 -13.90 7.30
CA SER A 170 -41.61 -13.45 8.00
C SER A 170 -42.34 -12.33 7.25
N GLY A 171 -41.84 -11.89 6.11
CA GLY A 171 -42.31 -10.75 5.33
C GLY A 171 -41.91 -9.39 5.86
N ALA A 172 -41.08 -9.32 6.90
CA ALA A 172 -40.63 -8.05 7.46
C ALA A 172 -39.55 -7.43 6.58
N MET A 173 -39.73 -6.14 6.20
CA MET A 173 -38.78 -5.38 5.42
C MET A 173 -37.45 -5.23 6.18
N GLN A 174 -36.36 -5.50 5.52
CA GLN A 174 -35.01 -5.40 6.09
C GLN A 174 -34.32 -4.08 5.71
N THR A 175 -33.42 -3.59 6.60
CA THR A 175 -32.60 -2.41 6.40
C THR A 175 -31.17 -2.72 6.82
N GLY A 176 -30.19 -1.92 6.33
CA GLY A 176 -28.77 -2.18 6.59
C GLY A 176 -28.22 -3.31 5.72
N TRP A 177 -27.21 -4.03 6.23
CA TRP A 177 -26.60 -5.15 5.52
C TRP A 177 -27.51 -6.40 5.55
N ILE A 178 -27.73 -6.98 4.40
CA ILE A 178 -28.60 -8.14 4.17
C ILE A 178 -27.79 -9.21 3.45
N GLN A 179 -27.76 -10.42 4.01
CA GLN A 179 -27.14 -11.57 3.35
C GLN A 179 -28.24 -12.41 2.68
N ALA A 180 -28.17 -12.53 1.38
CA ALA A 180 -29.10 -13.34 0.59
C ALA A 180 -28.41 -13.84 -0.69
N ASP A 181 -28.84 -14.98 -1.22
CA ASP A 181 -28.36 -15.57 -2.49
C ASP A 181 -26.81 -15.69 -2.59
N GLY A 182 -26.16 -15.95 -1.45
CA GLY A 182 -24.70 -16.12 -1.38
C GLY A 182 -23.89 -14.82 -1.46
N THR A 183 -24.56 -13.65 -1.41
CA THR A 183 -23.93 -12.33 -1.45
C THR A 183 -24.50 -11.40 -0.37
N TYR A 184 -24.06 -10.15 -0.35
CA TYR A 184 -24.56 -9.11 0.52
C TYR A 184 -25.21 -8.00 -0.29
N TYR A 185 -26.26 -7.43 0.25
CA TYR A 185 -26.94 -6.22 -0.20
C TYR A 185 -26.94 -5.20 0.92
N TYR A 186 -27.15 -3.95 0.60
CA TYR A 186 -27.37 -2.92 1.60
C TYR A 186 -28.66 -2.14 1.30
N ALA A 187 -29.61 -2.17 2.23
CA ALA A 187 -30.81 -1.36 2.15
C ALA A 187 -30.68 -0.10 3.03
N ASN A 188 -31.13 1.04 2.51
CA ASN A 188 -31.20 2.27 3.28
C ASN A 188 -32.29 2.20 4.38
N ASN A 189 -32.43 3.27 5.17
CA ASN A 189 -33.41 3.31 6.27
C ASN A 189 -34.86 3.23 5.78
N SER A 190 -35.14 3.47 4.49
CA SER A 190 -36.45 3.31 3.86
C SER A 190 -36.63 1.92 3.26
N GLY A 191 -35.69 1.00 3.43
CA GLY A 191 -35.73 -0.37 2.93
C GLY A 191 -35.28 -0.54 1.48
N TYR A 192 -34.88 0.52 0.77
CA TYR A 192 -34.47 0.45 -0.64
C TYR A 192 -33.03 -0.02 -0.80
N ILE A 193 -32.82 -1.05 -1.60
CA ILE A 193 -31.52 -1.60 -1.94
C ILE A 193 -30.68 -0.52 -2.63
N GLN A 194 -29.51 -0.28 -2.09
CA GLN A 194 -28.57 0.71 -2.62
C GLN A 194 -27.72 0.12 -3.74
N LYS A 195 -27.22 1.00 -4.64
CA LYS A 195 -26.34 0.68 -5.76
C LYS A 195 -25.21 1.70 -5.82
N GLY A 196 -24.08 1.32 -6.41
CA GLY A 196 -22.90 2.18 -6.52
C GLY A 196 -22.08 2.23 -5.22
N TRP A 197 -21.35 3.34 -5.03
CA TRP A 197 -20.46 3.52 -3.90
C TRP A 197 -21.18 3.70 -2.57
N LEU A 198 -20.77 2.93 -1.56
CA LEU A 198 -21.31 2.96 -0.20
C LEU A 198 -20.17 3.10 0.81
N HIS A 199 -20.27 4.10 1.71
CA HIS A 199 -19.34 4.27 2.83
C HIS A 199 -20.00 3.86 4.16
N LYS A 200 -19.48 2.80 4.79
CA LYS A 200 -19.93 2.28 6.10
C LYS A 200 -18.73 1.79 6.92
N GLY A 201 -17.93 2.76 7.40
CA GLY A 201 -16.66 2.47 8.05
C GLY A 201 -15.54 2.21 7.04
N SER A 202 -15.82 1.43 6.00
CA SER A 202 -15.02 1.24 4.79
C SER A 202 -15.81 1.65 3.55
N TRP A 203 -15.14 1.73 2.40
CA TRP A 203 -15.80 1.89 1.12
C TRP A 203 -16.14 0.53 0.54
N TYR A 204 -17.37 0.41 0.06
CA TYR A 204 -17.94 -0.73 -0.64
C TYR A 204 -18.47 -0.29 -2.00
N TYR A 205 -18.63 -1.21 -2.91
CA TYR A 205 -19.34 -0.99 -4.15
C TYR A 205 -20.45 -2.02 -4.32
N LEU A 206 -21.64 -1.55 -4.60
CA LEU A 206 -22.80 -2.37 -4.89
C LEU A 206 -23.07 -2.27 -6.39
N ASP A 207 -23.14 -3.40 -7.08
CA ASP A 207 -23.31 -3.44 -8.53
C ASP A 207 -24.70 -2.95 -8.98
N GLN A 208 -25.00 -3.10 -10.26
CA GLN A 208 -26.28 -2.67 -10.82
C GLN A 208 -27.49 -3.48 -10.28
N ASP A 209 -27.23 -4.69 -9.77
CA ASP A 209 -28.25 -5.53 -9.11
C ASP A 209 -28.30 -5.27 -7.60
N GLY A 210 -27.48 -4.37 -7.06
CA GLY A 210 -27.35 -4.09 -5.63
C GLY A 210 -26.48 -5.08 -4.86
N LYS A 211 -25.77 -5.99 -5.54
CA LYS A 211 -24.91 -7.00 -4.94
C LYS A 211 -23.57 -6.39 -4.55
N MET A 212 -23.08 -6.70 -3.35
CA MET A 212 -21.76 -6.27 -2.88
C MET A 212 -20.65 -6.92 -3.71
N VAL A 213 -19.77 -6.09 -4.26
CA VAL A 213 -18.63 -6.53 -5.05
C VAL A 213 -17.50 -7.01 -4.14
N VAL A 214 -16.82 -8.09 -4.55
CA VAL A 214 -15.59 -8.62 -3.95
C VAL A 214 -14.59 -8.97 -5.04
N GLY A 215 -13.29 -8.87 -4.72
CA GLY A 215 -12.23 -9.15 -5.69
C GLY A 215 -11.98 -8.00 -6.66
N ASP A 216 -11.55 -8.35 -7.87
CA ASP A 216 -11.24 -7.41 -8.94
C ASP A 216 -12.52 -6.87 -9.58
N TYR A 217 -12.61 -5.57 -9.71
CA TYR A 217 -13.77 -4.95 -10.31
C TYR A 217 -13.43 -3.66 -11.06
N TYR A 218 -14.05 -3.45 -12.23
CA TYR A 218 -13.90 -2.24 -13.01
C TYR A 218 -15.13 -1.36 -12.88
N ILE A 219 -14.92 -0.10 -12.47
CA ILE A 219 -15.96 0.92 -12.35
C ILE A 219 -15.55 2.08 -13.28
N ASN A 220 -16.31 2.35 -14.32
CA ASN A 220 -16.00 3.38 -15.32
C ASN A 220 -14.56 3.26 -15.86
N ASP A 221 -14.16 2.07 -16.29
CA ASP A 221 -12.84 1.71 -16.81
C ASP A 221 -11.68 1.84 -15.79
N GLN A 222 -11.97 2.20 -14.53
CA GLN A 222 -11.02 2.25 -13.44
C GLN A 222 -11.03 0.94 -12.66
N TYR A 223 -9.85 0.35 -12.46
CA TYR A 223 -9.66 -0.87 -11.67
C TYR A 223 -9.72 -0.59 -10.18
N TYR A 224 -10.43 -1.44 -9.44
CA TYR A 224 -10.50 -1.48 -7.99
C TYR A 224 -10.35 -2.91 -7.47
N TYR A 225 -9.90 -3.06 -6.25
CA TYR A 225 -9.86 -4.34 -5.57
C TYR A 225 -10.58 -4.26 -4.23
N PHE A 226 -11.55 -5.15 -4.04
CA PHE A 226 -12.31 -5.30 -2.80
C PHE A 226 -11.92 -6.62 -2.13
N ASN A 227 -11.62 -6.61 -0.84
CA ASN A 227 -11.30 -7.84 -0.11
C ASN A 227 -12.52 -8.77 0.00
N SER A 228 -12.34 -9.94 0.63
CA SER A 228 -13.43 -10.92 0.82
C SER A 228 -14.60 -10.40 1.66
N ASN A 229 -14.43 -9.32 2.41
CA ASN A 229 -15.49 -8.66 3.17
C ASN A 229 -16.16 -7.52 2.37
N GLY A 230 -15.74 -7.29 1.14
CA GLY A 230 -16.20 -6.19 0.29
C GLY A 230 -15.54 -4.85 0.57
N ASP A 231 -14.54 -4.75 1.49
CA ASP A 231 -13.86 -3.50 1.77
C ASP A 231 -12.93 -3.11 0.61
N LEU A 232 -13.02 -1.87 0.12
CA LEU A 232 -12.08 -1.32 -0.83
C LEU A 232 -10.66 -1.36 -0.27
N GLN A 233 -9.74 -1.96 -0.98
CA GLN A 233 -8.34 -2.02 -0.59
C GLN A 233 -7.58 -0.77 -1.04
N LEU A 234 -6.71 -0.27 -0.14
CA LEU A 234 -5.74 0.79 -0.39
C LEU A 234 -4.38 0.32 0.09
N GLY A 235 -3.32 0.87 -0.52
CA GLY A 235 -1.97 0.50 -0.15
C GLY A 235 -1.54 -0.87 -0.66
N TRP A 236 -0.67 -1.53 0.08
CA TRP A 236 -0.15 -2.84 -0.27
C TRP A 236 -1.19 -3.94 -0.10
N TYR A 237 -1.32 -4.81 -1.11
CA TYR A 237 -2.07 -6.05 -1.00
C TYR A 237 -1.34 -7.20 -1.70
N TYR A 238 -1.62 -8.41 -1.22
CA TYR A 238 -0.97 -9.64 -1.67
C TYR A 238 -2.01 -10.59 -2.23
N ARG A 239 -1.79 -11.05 -3.47
CA ARG A 239 -2.67 -11.99 -4.16
C ARG A 239 -1.87 -12.83 -5.17
N ASP A 240 -2.21 -14.08 -5.31
CA ASP A 240 -1.61 -15.03 -6.26
C ASP A 240 -0.07 -15.05 -6.19
N ASN A 241 0.48 -15.02 -4.96
CA ASN A 241 1.92 -14.95 -4.66
C ASN A 241 2.62 -13.67 -5.18
N GLN A 242 1.87 -12.59 -5.41
CA GLN A 242 2.38 -11.33 -5.94
C GLN A 242 1.92 -10.14 -5.10
N TYR A 243 2.75 -9.10 -5.04
CA TYR A 243 2.43 -7.85 -4.39
C TYR A 243 1.98 -6.81 -5.40
N TYR A 244 0.98 -6.05 -5.00
CA TYR A 244 0.39 -4.93 -5.72
C TYR A 244 0.28 -3.74 -4.80
N TYR A 245 0.09 -2.55 -5.36
CA TYR A 245 -0.16 -1.36 -4.59
C TYR A 245 -1.27 -0.52 -5.21
N LEU A 246 -2.23 -0.13 -4.39
CA LEU A 246 -3.30 0.80 -4.75
C LEU A 246 -2.99 2.14 -4.08
N ASP A 247 -2.98 3.22 -4.83
CA ASP A 247 -2.75 4.55 -4.29
C ASP A 247 -3.93 5.05 -3.41
N SER A 248 -3.86 6.28 -2.93
CA SER A 248 -4.92 6.87 -2.10
C SER A 248 -6.26 7.05 -2.82
N ASN A 249 -6.26 6.96 -4.15
CA ASN A 249 -7.46 7.02 -5.00
C ASN A 249 -7.93 5.61 -5.41
N ALA A 250 -7.34 4.57 -4.82
CA ALA A 250 -7.56 3.17 -5.17
C ALA A 250 -7.16 2.83 -6.62
N VAL A 251 -6.22 3.59 -7.20
CA VAL A 251 -5.67 3.31 -8.53
C VAL A 251 -4.52 2.32 -8.42
N LEU A 252 -4.56 1.25 -9.20
CA LEU A 252 -3.46 0.27 -9.29
C LEU A 252 -2.23 0.95 -9.92
N VAL A 253 -1.15 1.03 -9.15
CA VAL A 253 0.08 1.68 -9.62
C VAL A 253 0.85 0.79 -10.59
N LYS A 254 1.52 1.43 -11.56
CA LYS A 254 2.37 0.82 -12.58
C LYS A 254 3.63 1.64 -12.76
N GLY A 255 4.70 1.03 -13.26
CA GLY A 255 5.97 1.71 -13.45
C GLY A 255 6.66 2.07 -12.12
N TRP A 256 7.47 3.11 -12.13
CA TRP A 256 8.18 3.60 -10.95
C TRP A 256 7.27 4.37 -10.00
N ASN A 257 7.23 3.91 -8.73
CA ASN A 257 6.46 4.55 -7.67
C ASN A 257 7.28 4.69 -6.40
N LYS A 258 7.18 5.86 -5.76
CA LYS A 258 7.83 6.12 -4.48
C LYS A 258 6.83 5.97 -3.34
N ILE A 259 6.99 4.91 -2.55
CA ILE A 259 6.11 4.56 -1.43
C ILE A 259 6.93 4.62 -0.15
N THR A 260 6.49 5.39 0.84
CA THR A 260 7.19 5.58 2.13
C THR A 260 8.71 5.82 1.98
N ASN A 261 9.09 6.76 1.10
CA ASN A 261 10.48 7.13 0.76
C ASN A 261 11.33 6.08 0.03
N LYS A 262 10.80 4.93 -0.35
CA LYS A 262 11.47 3.90 -1.12
C LYS A 262 10.90 3.83 -2.53
N TRP A 263 11.74 3.55 -3.53
CA TRP A 263 11.32 3.35 -4.90
C TRP A 263 11.01 1.89 -5.17
N TYR A 264 9.89 1.64 -5.84
CA TYR A 264 9.42 0.35 -6.31
C TYR A 264 9.11 0.42 -7.80
N TYR A 265 9.19 -0.70 -8.47
CA TYR A 265 8.78 -0.81 -9.86
C TYR A 265 7.69 -1.86 -10.00
N PHE A 266 6.62 -1.50 -10.67
CA PHE A 266 5.49 -2.36 -10.98
C PHE A 266 5.40 -2.53 -12.49
N ASN A 267 5.19 -3.76 -12.97
CA ASN A 267 5.02 -4.02 -14.39
C ASN A 267 3.66 -3.48 -14.90
N ASP A 268 3.36 -3.73 -16.18
CA ASP A 268 2.11 -3.25 -16.81
C ASP A 268 0.85 -3.91 -16.22
N GLN A 269 0.98 -5.05 -15.54
CA GLN A 269 -0.08 -5.71 -14.80
C GLN A 269 -0.20 -5.20 -13.35
N GLY A 270 0.64 -4.24 -12.94
CA GLY A 270 0.68 -3.71 -11.57
C GLY A 270 1.38 -4.63 -10.56
N ILE A 271 2.14 -5.62 -11.01
CA ILE A 271 2.85 -6.57 -10.16
C ILE A 271 4.19 -5.94 -9.75
N MET A 272 4.47 -5.89 -8.44
CA MET A 272 5.74 -5.45 -7.90
C MET A 272 6.89 -6.33 -8.40
N GLN A 273 7.92 -5.71 -8.92
CA GLN A 273 9.09 -6.40 -9.44
C GLN A 273 10.19 -6.53 -8.37
N THR A 274 11.01 -7.57 -8.50
CA THR A 274 12.18 -7.85 -7.64
C THR A 274 13.34 -8.34 -8.49
N GLY A 275 14.57 -8.29 -7.94
CA GLY A 275 15.78 -8.72 -8.64
C GLY A 275 16.22 -7.71 -9.70
N TRP A 276 16.98 -8.19 -10.68
CA TRP A 276 17.46 -7.39 -11.79
C TRP A 276 16.35 -7.06 -12.77
N GLN A 277 16.20 -5.78 -13.10
CA GLN A 277 15.20 -5.27 -14.05
C GLN A 277 15.85 -4.38 -15.10
N LEU A 278 15.60 -4.68 -16.36
CA LEU A 278 15.98 -3.81 -17.49
C LEU A 278 14.82 -2.89 -17.84
N ILE A 279 14.96 -1.60 -17.50
CA ILE A 279 13.90 -0.60 -17.69
C ILE A 279 14.49 0.54 -18.51
N ASN A 280 13.90 0.85 -19.66
CA ASN A 280 14.38 1.89 -20.60
C ASN A 280 15.87 1.75 -20.94
N ASN A 281 16.34 0.55 -21.22
CA ASN A 281 17.74 0.19 -21.52
C ASN A 281 18.73 0.46 -20.36
N GLN A 282 18.26 0.57 -19.14
CA GLN A 282 19.07 0.70 -17.93
C GLN A 282 18.77 -0.42 -16.96
N TRP A 283 19.80 -0.99 -16.34
CA TRP A 283 19.65 -2.03 -15.33
C TRP A 283 19.48 -1.43 -13.95
N PHE A 284 18.49 -1.93 -13.22
CA PHE A 284 18.19 -1.63 -11.82
C PHE A 284 18.14 -2.93 -11.03
N TYR A 285 18.34 -2.85 -9.74
CA TYR A 285 18.14 -3.98 -8.84
C TYR A 285 17.15 -3.62 -7.74
N LEU A 286 16.12 -4.45 -7.63
CA LEU A 286 15.09 -4.36 -6.59
C LEU A 286 15.31 -5.53 -5.63
N ASN A 287 15.42 -5.28 -4.33
CA ASN A 287 15.63 -6.35 -3.36
C ASN A 287 14.40 -7.27 -3.24
N ALA A 288 14.45 -8.27 -2.37
CA ALA A 288 13.35 -9.21 -2.17
C ALA A 288 12.05 -8.55 -1.65
N SER A 289 12.15 -7.35 -1.03
CA SER A 289 11.00 -6.55 -0.61
C SER A 289 10.52 -5.56 -1.69
N GLY A 290 11.12 -5.59 -2.89
CA GLY A 290 10.83 -4.69 -4.00
C GLY A 290 11.54 -3.33 -3.95
N ASP A 291 12.31 -3.01 -2.90
CA ASP A 291 12.99 -1.71 -2.75
C ASP A 291 14.12 -1.58 -3.77
N MET A 292 14.15 -0.49 -4.54
CA MET A 292 15.26 -0.16 -5.43
C MET A 292 16.56 0.04 -4.63
N GLN A 293 17.60 -0.65 -5.04
CA GLN A 293 18.92 -0.58 -4.41
C GLN A 293 19.80 0.50 -5.04
N THR A 294 20.72 1.03 -4.25
CA THR A 294 21.76 1.98 -4.66
C THR A 294 23.06 1.63 -3.96
N GLY A 295 24.22 2.07 -4.51
CA GLY A 295 25.52 1.75 -3.95
C GLY A 295 26.01 0.36 -4.35
N TRP A 296 26.93 -0.19 -3.54
CA TRP A 296 27.52 -1.50 -3.79
C TRP A 296 26.53 -2.64 -3.57
N LEU A 297 26.42 -3.51 -4.57
CA LEU A 297 25.54 -4.69 -4.56
C LEU A 297 26.35 -5.95 -4.84
N LYS A 298 26.25 -6.94 -3.96
CA LYS A 298 26.75 -8.28 -4.21
C LYS A 298 25.58 -9.16 -4.71
N SER A 299 25.69 -9.66 -5.94
CA SER A 299 24.72 -10.59 -6.52
C SER A 299 25.47 -11.85 -6.97
N GLY A 300 25.19 -12.97 -6.30
CA GLY A 300 26.03 -14.18 -6.40
C GLY A 300 27.46 -13.92 -5.93
N ASN A 301 28.45 -14.27 -6.77
CA ASN A 301 29.87 -14.03 -6.49
C ASN A 301 30.40 -12.76 -7.16
N LYS A 302 29.52 -11.91 -7.69
CA LYS A 302 29.89 -10.70 -8.44
C LYS A 302 29.48 -9.46 -7.68
N TRP A 303 30.29 -8.39 -7.81
CA TRP A 303 30.00 -7.09 -7.27
C TRP A 303 29.58 -6.13 -8.38
N TYR A 304 28.58 -5.32 -8.09
CA TYR A 304 28.03 -4.29 -8.95
C TYR A 304 27.95 -2.98 -8.19
N TYR A 305 27.81 -1.89 -8.90
CA TYR A 305 27.52 -0.60 -8.27
C TYR A 305 26.31 0.05 -8.94
N LEU A 306 25.36 0.46 -8.14
CA LEU A 306 24.17 1.17 -8.56
C LEU A 306 24.32 2.64 -8.15
N ASN A 307 24.25 3.56 -9.09
CA ASN A 307 24.40 4.98 -8.81
C ASN A 307 23.26 5.52 -7.92
N LYS A 308 23.29 6.81 -7.57
CA LYS A 308 22.27 7.45 -6.71
C LYS A 308 20.84 7.37 -7.30
N SER A 309 20.70 7.17 -8.61
CA SER A 309 19.41 6.98 -9.30
C SER A 309 19.03 5.50 -9.43
N GLY A 310 19.82 4.57 -8.86
CA GLY A 310 19.56 3.13 -8.93
C GLY A 310 20.08 2.46 -10.20
N VAL A 311 20.65 3.20 -11.14
CA VAL A 311 21.15 2.66 -12.42
C VAL A 311 22.47 1.95 -12.22
N MET A 312 22.59 0.72 -12.76
CA MET A 312 23.83 -0.05 -12.77
C MET A 312 24.92 0.69 -13.56
N VAL A 313 26.10 0.78 -12.96
CA VAL A 313 27.27 1.45 -13.56
C VAL A 313 28.07 0.46 -14.39
N THR A 314 28.53 0.92 -15.57
CA THR A 314 29.50 0.24 -16.44
C THR A 314 30.66 1.18 -16.78
N GLY A 315 31.79 0.63 -17.16
CA GLY A 315 33.00 1.41 -17.45
C GLY A 315 33.68 1.98 -16.19
N TRP A 316 34.46 3.04 -16.37
CA TRP A 316 35.17 3.72 -15.29
C TRP A 316 34.22 4.53 -14.41
N ALA A 317 34.35 4.36 -13.09
CA ALA A 317 33.57 5.13 -12.11
C ALA A 317 34.43 5.50 -10.90
N GLN A 318 34.31 6.75 -10.46
CA GLN A 318 34.85 7.20 -9.19
C GLN A 318 33.82 7.07 -8.09
N ILE A 319 34.09 6.26 -7.07
CA ILE A 319 33.21 6.02 -5.93
C ILE A 319 34.00 6.41 -4.67
N GLY A 320 33.56 7.48 -4.04
CA GLY A 320 34.38 8.15 -3.04
C GLY A 320 35.65 8.67 -3.68
N TRP A 321 36.81 8.35 -3.09
CA TRP A 321 38.09 8.79 -3.61
C TRP A 321 38.85 7.72 -4.40
N LYS A 322 38.20 6.58 -4.71
CA LYS A 322 38.76 5.47 -5.43
C LYS A 322 38.15 5.31 -6.80
N TRP A 323 38.94 4.90 -7.77
CA TRP A 323 38.45 4.54 -9.10
C TRP A 323 38.25 3.05 -9.19
N TYR A 324 37.18 2.68 -9.93
CA TYR A 324 36.76 1.32 -10.21
C TYR A 324 36.48 1.18 -11.70
N TYR A 325 36.53 -0.02 -12.19
CA TYR A 325 36.05 -0.34 -13.53
C TYR A 325 35.04 -1.46 -13.45
N PHE A 326 33.97 -1.26 -14.16
CA PHE A 326 32.90 -2.24 -14.29
C PHE A 326 32.84 -2.66 -15.76
N ASN A 327 32.86 -3.98 -16.04
CA ASN A 327 32.75 -4.49 -17.41
C ASN A 327 31.37 -4.16 -18.02
N GLU A 328 31.14 -4.60 -19.26
CA GLU A 328 29.87 -4.37 -19.97
C GLU A 328 28.66 -4.96 -19.24
N ASP A 329 28.86 -6.05 -18.49
CA ASP A 329 27.82 -6.68 -17.66
C ASP A 329 27.63 -5.95 -16.32
N GLY A 330 28.36 -4.85 -16.05
CA GLY A 330 28.32 -4.10 -14.79
C GLY A 330 29.08 -4.76 -13.64
N VAL A 331 29.89 -5.80 -13.89
CA VAL A 331 30.66 -6.49 -12.86
C VAL A 331 31.94 -5.74 -12.57
N ALA A 332 32.19 -5.44 -11.28
CA ALA A 332 33.45 -4.85 -10.84
C ALA A 332 34.61 -5.81 -11.12
N VAL A 333 35.68 -5.28 -11.72
CA VAL A 333 36.87 -6.06 -12.05
C VAL A 333 37.92 -5.98 -10.94
N LYS A 334 38.74 -7.01 -10.82
CA LYS A 334 39.92 -7.07 -9.91
C LYS A 334 41.09 -7.70 -10.65
N ASP A 335 42.27 -7.66 -10.01
CA ASP A 335 43.54 -8.13 -10.59
C ASP A 335 43.97 -7.31 -11.84
N ASP A 336 44.74 -7.88 -12.74
CA ASP A 336 45.17 -7.21 -13.96
C ASP A 336 44.14 -7.37 -15.08
N VAL A 337 43.69 -6.24 -15.61
CA VAL A 337 42.68 -6.19 -16.68
C VAL A 337 43.17 -5.27 -17.81
N VAL A 338 43.03 -5.72 -19.04
CA VAL A 338 43.32 -4.92 -20.23
C VAL A 338 42.07 -4.12 -20.63
N ILE A 339 42.16 -2.79 -20.60
CA ILE A 339 41.10 -1.86 -20.98
C ILE A 339 41.68 -0.94 -22.06
N ASP A 340 41.05 -0.89 -23.22
CA ASP A 340 41.50 -0.08 -24.37
C ASP A 340 43.00 -0.28 -24.71
N GLY A 341 43.49 -1.53 -24.63
CA GLY A 341 44.85 -1.91 -24.96
C GLY A 341 45.90 -1.57 -23.89
N LYS A 342 45.48 -1.11 -22.70
CA LYS A 342 46.35 -0.83 -21.55
C LYS A 342 46.02 -1.74 -20.39
N THR A 343 47.02 -2.25 -19.71
CA THR A 343 46.85 -3.04 -18.48
C THR A 343 46.67 -2.11 -17.29
N TYR A 344 45.61 -2.40 -16.52
CA TYR A 344 45.30 -1.75 -15.26
C TYR A 344 45.22 -2.81 -14.17
N THR A 345 45.79 -2.52 -13.02
CA THR A 345 45.80 -3.39 -11.85
C THR A 345 44.78 -2.92 -10.82
N PHE A 346 43.93 -3.83 -10.35
CA PHE A 346 42.94 -3.54 -9.32
C PHE A 346 43.21 -4.37 -8.07
N ARG A 347 42.93 -3.80 -6.90
CA ARG A 347 43.07 -4.44 -5.59
C ARG A 347 41.94 -5.47 -5.35
N ASP A 348 42.04 -6.25 -4.27
CA ASP A 348 40.99 -7.15 -3.82
C ASP A 348 39.70 -6.43 -3.45
N ASP A 349 39.77 -5.13 -3.13
CA ASP A 349 38.59 -4.28 -2.92
C ASP A 349 38.06 -3.66 -4.22
N TYR A 350 38.54 -4.15 -5.38
CA TYR A 350 38.18 -3.71 -6.74
C TYR A 350 38.61 -2.30 -7.10
N SER A 351 39.37 -1.60 -6.23
CA SER A 351 39.85 -0.25 -6.55
C SER A 351 41.08 -0.30 -7.44
N TRP A 352 41.13 0.62 -8.41
CA TRP A 352 42.28 0.75 -9.29
C TRP A 352 43.51 1.24 -8.52
N ILE A 353 44.66 0.61 -8.78
CA ILE A 353 45.97 1.04 -8.29
C ILE A 353 46.54 2.04 -9.28
N SER A 354 46.76 3.28 -8.83
CA SER A 354 47.42 4.29 -9.67
C SER A 354 48.84 3.89 -9.98
N ASN A 355 49.20 3.94 -11.24
CA ASN A 355 50.61 3.75 -11.68
C ASN A 355 51.42 5.04 -11.66
N CYS A 356 50.89 6.13 -11.11
CA CYS A 356 51.58 7.41 -11.00
C CYS A 356 52.78 7.27 -10.06
N THR A 357 53.97 7.40 -10.61
CA THR A 357 55.22 7.38 -9.88
C THR A 357 55.48 8.71 -9.17
N ARG A 358 56.40 8.73 -8.19
CA ARG A 358 56.88 9.97 -7.55
C ARG A 358 57.32 11.04 -8.57
N LYS A 359 58.03 10.63 -9.62
CA LYS A 359 58.48 11.51 -10.70
C LYS A 359 57.30 12.10 -11.48
N GLU A 360 56.33 11.28 -11.87
CA GLU A 360 55.15 11.75 -12.62
C GLU A 360 54.27 12.69 -11.78
N PHE A 361 54.15 12.46 -10.47
CA PHE A 361 53.47 13.37 -9.55
C PHE A 361 54.13 14.76 -9.52
N VAL A 362 55.46 14.80 -9.43
CA VAL A 362 56.20 16.05 -9.51
C VAL A 362 56.10 16.70 -10.89
N GLU A 363 56.23 15.94 -11.98
CA GLU A 363 56.03 16.46 -13.34
C GLU A 363 54.62 17.02 -13.56
N ARG A 364 53.60 16.46 -12.89
CA ARG A 364 52.26 17.02 -12.89
C ARG A 364 52.24 18.40 -12.23
N ALA A 365 52.88 18.57 -11.06
CA ALA A 365 52.96 19.84 -10.36
C ALA A 365 53.73 20.89 -11.17
N LYS A 366 54.83 20.51 -11.85
CA LYS A 366 55.62 21.40 -12.71
C LYS A 366 54.81 22.04 -13.84
N ARG A 367 53.74 21.39 -14.36
CA ARG A 367 52.86 21.94 -15.41
C ARG A 367 52.08 23.18 -14.96
N TYR A 368 52.03 23.43 -13.66
CA TYR A 368 51.34 24.56 -13.06
C TYR A 368 52.27 25.72 -12.67
N LEU A 369 53.58 25.55 -12.84
CA LEU A 369 54.54 26.62 -12.56
C LEU A 369 54.19 27.90 -13.33
N GLY A 370 54.22 29.03 -12.63
CA GLY A 370 53.85 30.33 -13.16
C GLY A 370 52.35 30.63 -13.17
N CYS A 371 51.47 29.65 -12.86
CA CYS A 371 50.05 29.97 -12.65
C CYS A 371 49.92 30.92 -11.46
N ASN A 372 49.12 32.00 -11.61
CA ASN A 372 49.05 33.06 -10.62
C ASN A 372 47.67 33.70 -10.53
N GLU A 373 47.44 34.47 -9.48
CA GLU A 373 46.20 35.19 -9.26
C GLU A 373 46.00 36.36 -10.22
N LYS A 374 47.11 37.05 -10.58
CA LYS A 374 47.08 38.26 -11.41
C LYS A 374 46.45 38.01 -12.78
N ASP A 375 46.78 36.89 -13.43
CA ASP A 375 46.22 36.53 -14.74
C ASP A 375 45.04 35.56 -14.64
N GLY A 376 44.69 35.12 -13.43
CA GLY A 376 43.60 34.19 -13.14
C GLY A 376 43.89 32.75 -13.51
N SER A 377 45.09 32.38 -13.93
CA SER A 377 45.47 31.02 -14.35
C SER A 377 45.44 29.99 -13.19
N PHE A 378 45.52 30.46 -11.93
CA PHE A 378 45.37 29.63 -10.72
C PHE A 378 43.97 29.01 -10.58
N LYS A 379 42.93 29.60 -11.18
CA LYS A 379 41.52 29.12 -11.06
C LYS A 379 41.37 27.66 -11.46
N LYS A 380 42.12 27.20 -12.46
CA LYS A 380 42.09 25.78 -12.90
C LYS A 380 42.54 24.81 -11.80
N ILE A 381 43.37 25.26 -10.83
CA ILE A 381 43.80 24.46 -9.67
C ILE A 381 42.59 24.27 -8.73
N ILE A 382 41.90 25.37 -8.40
CA ILE A 382 40.72 25.36 -7.55
C ILE A 382 39.61 24.56 -8.20
N ASP A 383 39.39 24.72 -9.52
CA ASP A 383 38.41 23.97 -10.29
C ASP A 383 38.72 22.45 -10.31
N SER A 384 40.02 22.10 -10.36
CA SER A 384 40.45 20.70 -10.25
C SER A 384 40.14 20.13 -8.87
N TYR A 385 40.46 20.83 -7.80
CA TYR A 385 40.09 20.41 -6.44
C TYR A 385 38.58 20.28 -6.26
N ASN A 386 37.81 21.24 -6.72
CA ASN A 386 36.35 21.27 -6.59
C ASN A 386 35.62 20.15 -7.37
N LYS A 387 36.34 19.36 -8.18
CA LYS A 387 35.83 18.13 -8.83
C LYS A 387 35.98 16.89 -7.94
N LEU A 388 36.53 17.01 -6.74
CA LEU A 388 36.54 15.90 -5.78
C LEU A 388 35.09 15.57 -5.35
N ASP A 389 34.75 14.28 -5.31
CA ASP A 389 33.47 13.79 -4.80
C ASP A 389 33.72 12.58 -3.88
N PRO A 390 33.41 12.65 -2.58
CA PRO A 390 32.96 13.85 -1.87
C PRO A 390 34.08 14.90 -1.70
N LEU A 391 33.70 16.17 -1.62
CA LEU A 391 34.62 17.23 -1.22
C LEU A 391 35.10 17.05 0.23
N PRO A 392 36.38 17.25 0.56
CA PRO A 392 36.84 17.25 1.94
C PRO A 392 35.99 18.20 2.80
N ARG A 393 35.43 17.68 3.88
CA ARG A 393 34.48 18.39 4.78
C ARG A 393 33.30 19.05 4.08
N GLY A 394 32.97 18.65 2.83
CA GLY A 394 31.90 19.24 2.03
C GLY A 394 32.16 20.68 1.55
N TYR A 395 33.40 21.17 1.71
CA TYR A 395 33.74 22.56 1.43
C TYR A 395 34.24 22.76 0.00
N LYS A 396 33.53 23.60 -0.75
CA LYS A 396 33.90 24.06 -2.09
C LYS A 396 34.80 25.30 -1.95
N VAL A 397 36.08 25.19 -2.33
CA VAL A 397 37.06 26.27 -2.26
C VAL A 397 36.68 27.39 -3.24
N LYS A 398 36.73 28.64 -2.76
CA LYS A 398 36.50 29.86 -3.55
C LYS A 398 37.81 30.36 -4.12
N TYR A 399 37.72 31.18 -5.17
CA TYR A 399 38.93 31.82 -5.76
C TYR A 399 39.58 32.87 -4.87
N THR A 400 38.95 33.24 -3.77
CA THR A 400 39.46 34.18 -2.76
C THR A 400 40.05 33.50 -1.53
N ASP A 401 40.01 32.17 -1.47
CA ASP A 401 40.54 31.40 -0.35
C ASP A 401 42.04 31.12 -0.56
N SER A 402 42.76 30.91 0.52
CA SER A 402 44.13 30.40 0.44
C SER A 402 44.17 29.03 -0.23
N TRP A 403 45.04 28.84 -1.22
CA TRP A 403 44.98 27.64 -2.07
C TRP A 403 46.28 26.80 -2.08
N CYS A 404 47.16 26.97 -1.09
CA CYS A 404 48.39 26.18 -0.98
C CYS A 404 48.12 24.66 -0.86
N MET A 405 47.30 24.23 0.12
CA MET A 405 46.93 22.83 0.27
C MET A 405 45.95 22.37 -0.84
N THR A 406 45.14 23.28 -1.36
CA THR A 406 44.27 23.04 -2.52
C THR A 406 45.08 22.66 -3.75
N PHE A 407 46.22 23.29 -3.99
CA PHE A 407 47.17 22.94 -5.05
C PHE A 407 47.66 21.49 -4.92
N VAL A 408 48.16 21.10 -3.74
CA VAL A 408 48.61 19.73 -3.50
C VAL A 408 47.49 18.74 -3.73
N SER A 409 46.31 19.01 -3.17
CA SER A 409 45.14 18.14 -3.32
C SER A 409 44.65 18.03 -4.77
N ALA A 410 44.76 19.11 -5.58
CA ALA A 410 44.47 19.06 -7.01
C ALA A 410 45.45 18.12 -7.74
N MET A 411 46.74 18.19 -7.43
CA MET A 411 47.78 17.31 -8.01
C MET A 411 47.52 15.84 -7.62
N VAL A 412 47.19 15.59 -6.35
CA VAL A 412 46.81 14.26 -5.84
C VAL A 412 45.65 13.70 -6.62
N ARG A 413 44.61 14.51 -6.83
CA ARG A 413 43.43 14.12 -7.63
C ARG A 413 43.81 13.79 -9.09
N GLU A 414 44.60 14.65 -9.73
CA GLU A 414 44.98 14.48 -11.15
C GLU A 414 45.91 13.27 -11.40
N CYS A 415 46.63 12.84 -10.37
CA CYS A 415 47.45 11.63 -10.40
C CYS A 415 46.75 10.39 -9.82
N ASN A 416 45.50 10.53 -9.40
CA ASN A 416 44.74 9.46 -8.73
C ASN A 416 45.51 8.84 -7.53
N LEU A 417 46.03 9.67 -6.67
CA LEU A 417 46.80 9.27 -5.48
C LEU A 417 46.00 9.46 -4.17
N LEU A 418 44.65 9.53 -4.30
CA LEU A 418 43.70 9.85 -3.23
C LEU A 418 43.70 8.85 -2.06
N ASP A 419 44.21 7.66 -2.30
CA ASP A 419 44.28 6.56 -1.34
C ASP A 419 45.64 6.51 -0.60
N ILE A 420 46.65 7.21 -1.08
CA ILE A 420 48.00 7.25 -0.47
C ILE A 420 48.42 8.64 0.00
N ILE A 421 47.75 9.70 -0.41
CA ILE A 421 47.99 11.07 -0.01
C ILE A 421 46.68 11.71 0.45
N PRO A 422 46.66 12.31 1.66
CA PRO A 422 45.43 12.95 2.15
C PRO A 422 45.08 14.18 1.32
N VAL A 423 43.82 14.34 0.96
CA VAL A 423 43.27 15.52 0.30
C VAL A 423 42.56 16.41 1.29
N GLU A 424 42.90 17.70 1.25
CA GLU A 424 42.31 18.75 2.09
C GLU A 424 42.48 20.13 1.44
N CYS A 425 41.81 21.13 1.99
CA CYS A 425 42.09 22.55 1.72
C CYS A 425 42.69 23.27 2.95
N SER A 426 42.97 22.53 4.02
CA SER A 426 43.61 23.01 5.24
C SER A 426 44.87 22.19 5.53
N CYS A 427 46.00 22.84 5.71
CA CYS A 427 47.28 22.20 6.01
C CYS A 427 47.21 21.38 7.30
N GLY A 428 46.65 21.92 8.38
CA GLY A 428 46.56 21.21 9.65
C GLY A 428 45.66 19.98 9.57
N LYS A 429 44.55 20.04 8.85
CA LYS A 429 43.69 18.85 8.64
C LYS A 429 44.34 17.79 7.74
N ALA A 430 45.22 18.19 6.84
CA ALA A 430 46.03 17.26 6.07
C ALA A 430 47.05 16.52 6.96
N VAL A 431 47.68 17.21 7.92
CA VAL A 431 48.56 16.59 8.92
C VAL A 431 47.80 15.56 9.77
N GLU A 432 46.66 15.92 10.34
CA GLU A 432 45.82 14.98 11.12
C GLU A 432 45.49 13.70 10.32
N LYS A 433 45.15 13.84 9.04
CA LYS A 433 44.91 12.70 8.15
C LYS A 433 46.16 11.88 7.87
N ALA A 434 47.29 12.55 7.63
CA ALA A 434 48.56 11.86 7.39
C ALA A 434 49.05 11.07 8.62
N GLN A 435 48.81 11.60 9.82
CA GLN A 435 49.04 10.90 11.09
C GLN A 435 48.16 9.65 11.20
N ALA A 436 46.86 9.79 10.92
CA ALA A 436 45.92 8.67 10.91
C ALA A 436 46.27 7.59 9.86
N MET A 437 46.87 7.99 8.73
CA MET A 437 47.34 7.08 7.68
C MET A 437 48.74 6.46 7.99
N GLY A 438 49.43 6.89 9.05
CA GLY A 438 50.76 6.41 9.40
C GLY A 438 51.85 6.80 8.39
N ILE A 439 51.73 7.96 7.75
CA ILE A 439 52.63 8.50 6.74
C ILE A 439 53.13 9.90 7.10
N TRP A 440 52.96 10.32 8.33
CA TRP A 440 53.49 11.58 8.86
C TRP A 440 54.87 11.38 9.43
N GLN A 441 55.83 12.23 9.00
CA GLN A 441 57.19 12.27 9.49
C GLN A 441 57.48 13.65 10.10
N GLU A 442 57.76 13.71 11.38
CA GLU A 442 57.92 14.95 12.16
C GLU A 442 59.38 15.38 12.34
N ASN A 443 60.34 14.54 11.93
CA ASN A 443 61.76 14.79 12.11
C ASN A 443 62.32 15.76 11.06
N ASP A 444 62.79 16.92 11.43
CA ASP A 444 63.41 17.95 10.55
C ASP A 444 64.66 17.47 9.86
N ALA A 445 65.40 16.57 10.50
CA ALA A 445 66.62 15.95 9.92
C ALA A 445 66.26 14.84 8.90
N TYR A 446 64.98 14.59 8.65
CA TYR A 446 64.56 13.69 7.57
C TYR A 446 64.98 14.23 6.21
N VAL A 447 65.68 13.43 5.43
CA VAL A 447 66.04 13.77 4.05
C VAL A 447 64.84 13.41 3.15
N PRO A 448 64.14 14.39 2.63
CA PRO A 448 62.92 14.10 1.87
C PRO A 448 63.24 13.44 0.53
N GLN A 449 62.27 12.68 0.01
CA GLN A 449 62.33 12.15 -1.34
C GLN A 449 61.46 13.01 -2.28
N ILE A 450 61.76 12.99 -3.58
CA ILE A 450 60.87 13.62 -4.57
C ILE A 450 59.45 13.08 -4.42
N GLY A 451 58.47 13.96 -4.48
CA GLY A 451 57.05 13.60 -4.30
C GLY A 451 56.59 13.52 -2.84
N ASP A 452 57.50 13.68 -1.85
CA ASP A 452 57.06 13.95 -0.47
C ASP A 452 56.44 15.35 -0.39
N ILE A 453 55.57 15.54 0.61
CA ILE A 453 54.85 16.80 0.81
C ILE A 453 55.40 17.43 2.09
N ILE A 454 56.02 18.58 2.00
CA ILE A 454 56.50 19.33 3.15
C ILE A 454 55.43 20.26 3.68
N MET A 455 55.29 20.31 5.00
CA MET A 455 54.48 21.27 5.73
C MET A 455 55.39 22.29 6.43
N TYR A 456 54.96 23.53 6.43
CA TYR A 456 55.65 24.65 7.03
C TYR A 456 54.88 25.21 8.22
N ASP A 457 55.65 25.65 9.23
CA ASP A 457 55.20 26.49 10.34
C ASP A 457 56.07 27.73 10.38
N TRP A 458 55.53 28.90 10.05
CA TRP A 458 56.30 30.15 9.98
C TRP A 458 56.67 30.70 11.36
N ASP A 459 56.00 30.21 12.43
CA ASP A 459 56.30 30.56 13.81
C ASP A 459 57.41 29.68 14.41
N ASP A 460 57.80 28.61 13.70
CA ASP A 460 58.94 27.75 14.10
C ASP A 460 60.29 28.52 14.01
N ASN A 461 60.93 28.66 15.13
CA ASN A 461 62.21 29.34 15.26
C ASN A 461 63.43 28.44 15.01
N GLY A 462 63.19 27.15 14.64
CA GLY A 462 64.23 26.15 14.37
C GLY A 462 64.78 25.47 15.63
N ASN A 463 64.13 25.55 16.77
CA ASN A 463 64.54 24.89 18.03
C ASN A 463 63.96 23.48 18.20
N GLY A 464 63.37 22.91 17.16
CA GLY A 464 62.88 21.52 17.12
C GLY A 464 61.57 21.26 17.92
N ASP A 465 60.74 22.25 18.08
CA ASP A 465 59.47 22.11 18.77
C ASP A 465 58.27 21.81 17.84
N ASN A 466 58.40 21.16 16.77
CA ASN A 466 57.46 20.78 15.72
C ASN A 466 55.97 20.60 16.15
N THR A 467 55.44 21.45 17.02
CA THR A 467 54.11 21.35 17.62
C THR A 467 53.08 22.33 17.05
N GLY A 468 53.52 23.30 16.23
CA GLY A 468 52.67 24.34 15.66
C GLY A 468 51.65 23.83 14.64
N TRP A 469 50.66 24.68 14.37
CA TRP A 469 49.71 24.45 13.28
C TRP A 469 50.34 24.85 11.95
N PRO A 470 50.37 23.97 10.93
CA PRO A 470 51.07 24.29 9.69
C PRO A 470 50.39 25.40 8.90
N ASP A 471 51.15 26.37 8.44
CA ASP A 471 50.70 27.55 7.70
C ASP A 471 50.73 27.36 6.19
N HIS A 472 51.65 26.52 5.70
CA HIS A 472 51.89 26.38 4.27
C HIS A 472 52.34 24.97 3.90
N VAL A 473 52.38 24.67 2.60
CA VAL A 473 52.63 23.32 2.07
C VAL A 473 53.23 23.38 0.67
N GLY A 474 54.08 22.39 0.36
CA GLY A 474 54.59 22.21 -0.99
C GLY A 474 54.94 20.76 -1.31
N ILE A 475 55.27 20.49 -2.57
CA ILE A 475 55.68 19.18 -3.11
C ILE A 475 57.16 19.20 -3.35
N VAL A 476 57.91 18.27 -2.75
CA VAL A 476 59.38 18.13 -2.96
C VAL A 476 59.64 17.70 -4.39
N ALA A 477 60.34 18.54 -5.15
CA ALA A 477 60.55 18.37 -6.60
C ALA A 477 61.95 17.88 -6.99
N GLU A 478 63.00 18.30 -6.25
CA GLU A 478 64.37 17.94 -6.51
C GLU A 478 65.07 17.80 -5.16
N VAL A 479 66.01 16.84 -5.05
CA VAL A 479 66.81 16.64 -3.83
C VAL A 479 68.26 16.50 -4.24
N ASN A 480 69.13 17.39 -3.71
CA ASN A 480 70.57 17.43 -3.96
C ASN A 480 71.30 17.46 -2.63
N GLY A 481 71.61 16.28 -2.10
CA GLY A 481 72.29 16.18 -0.80
C GLY A 481 71.48 16.82 0.32
N ASN A 482 72.03 17.86 0.95
CA ASN A 482 71.40 18.56 2.06
C ASN A 482 70.44 19.70 1.63
N THR A 483 70.23 19.93 0.32
CA THR A 483 69.32 20.94 -0.21
C THR A 483 68.29 20.30 -1.09
N PHE A 484 67.07 20.87 -1.11
CA PHE A 484 65.98 20.39 -1.95
C PHE A 484 65.15 21.56 -2.44
N LYS A 485 64.47 21.35 -3.61
CA LYS A 485 63.52 22.30 -4.16
C LYS A 485 62.08 21.78 -3.96
N VAL A 486 61.19 22.70 -3.67
CA VAL A 486 59.77 22.45 -3.43
C VAL A 486 58.96 23.28 -4.41
N ILE A 487 57.91 22.69 -5.00
CA ILE A 487 56.88 23.41 -5.75
C ILE A 487 55.74 23.73 -4.80
N GLU A 488 55.43 25.00 -4.68
CA GLU A 488 54.38 25.51 -3.77
C GLU A 488 53.29 26.20 -4.57
N GLY A 489 52.03 25.92 -4.22
CA GLY A 489 50.88 26.74 -4.64
C GLY A 489 50.67 27.90 -3.68
N ASN A 490 50.15 29.02 -4.16
CA ASN A 490 49.92 30.24 -3.38
C ASN A 490 51.15 30.85 -2.69
N LYS A 491 52.32 30.61 -3.25
CA LYS A 491 53.52 31.29 -2.87
C LYS A 491 53.60 32.59 -3.68
N ASN A 492 53.58 33.77 -3.00
CA ASN A 492 53.48 35.08 -3.66
C ASN A 492 52.31 35.12 -4.70
N ASP A 493 51.18 34.57 -4.35
CA ASP A 493 49.97 34.45 -5.19
C ASP A 493 50.20 33.65 -6.50
N ALA A 494 51.22 32.78 -6.52
CA ALA A 494 51.59 31.98 -7.69
C ALA A 494 51.99 30.54 -7.34
N VAL A 495 52.19 29.70 -8.37
CA VAL A 495 52.90 28.42 -8.26
C VAL A 495 54.39 28.67 -8.54
N GLU A 496 55.22 28.54 -7.53
CA GLU A 496 56.64 28.84 -7.61
C GLU A 496 57.51 27.81 -6.89
N TYR A 497 58.82 27.87 -7.19
CA TYR A 497 59.80 27.10 -6.46
C TYR A 497 60.26 27.80 -5.16
N ARG A 498 60.55 26.98 -4.14
CA ARG A 498 61.31 27.35 -2.96
C ARG A 498 62.50 26.40 -2.80
N THR A 499 63.68 26.92 -2.40
CA THR A 499 64.81 26.10 -2.01
C THR A 499 64.90 26.01 -0.49
N MET A 500 65.02 24.79 0.01
CA MET A 500 65.06 24.45 1.42
C MET A 500 66.37 23.67 1.72
N THR A 501 66.74 23.60 3.00
CA THR A 501 67.80 22.73 3.50
C THR A 501 67.22 21.74 4.49
N VAL A 502 67.78 20.53 4.51
CA VAL A 502 67.46 19.52 5.53
C VAL A 502 67.75 20.09 6.90
N ASN A 503 66.95 19.87 7.89
CA ASN A 503 67.05 20.46 9.23
C ASN A 503 67.04 22.01 9.22
N GLY A 504 66.37 22.60 8.20
CA GLY A 504 66.21 24.04 8.08
C GLY A 504 65.06 24.58 8.92
N LYS A 505 65.03 25.93 9.11
CA LYS A 505 63.92 26.60 9.80
C LYS A 505 62.60 26.42 9.07
N PHE A 506 61.53 26.50 9.83
CA PHE A 506 60.12 26.50 9.36
C PHE A 506 59.66 25.15 8.85
N ILE A 507 60.35 24.06 9.10
CA ILE A 507 59.87 22.72 8.72
C ILE A 507 59.02 22.17 9.83
N ARG A 508 57.68 22.03 9.55
CA ARG A 508 56.73 21.40 10.49
C ARG A 508 56.77 19.86 10.39
N GLY A 509 57.19 19.35 9.26
CA GLY A 509 57.28 17.92 8.98
C GLY A 509 56.89 17.57 7.56
N TYR A 510 56.78 16.26 7.30
CA TYR A 510 56.57 15.73 5.94
C TYR A 510 55.45 14.69 5.91
N ILE A 511 54.68 14.74 4.87
CA ILE A 511 53.84 13.60 4.47
C ILE A 511 54.67 12.74 3.51
N THR A 512 54.86 11.47 3.84
CA THR A 512 55.73 10.52 3.11
C THR A 512 54.87 9.43 2.44
N PRO A 513 54.31 9.70 1.25
CA PRO A 513 53.39 8.78 0.60
C PRO A 513 54.12 7.50 0.15
N LYS A 514 53.40 6.37 0.23
CA LYS A 514 53.86 5.06 -0.23
C LYS A 514 53.50 4.86 -1.71
N PHE A 515 54.24 5.51 -2.61
CA PHE A 515 54.11 5.27 -4.04
C PHE A 515 54.44 3.80 -4.37
N LEU A 516 53.88 3.27 -5.44
CA LEU A 516 54.37 2.04 -6.03
C LEU A 516 55.79 2.26 -6.55
N SER A 517 56.68 1.35 -6.25
CA SER A 517 58.12 1.39 -6.62
C SER A 517 58.30 1.26 -8.13
#